data_c65461a919ed18ba1b56c6d0a50ca146
#
_entry.id   c65461a919ed18ba1b56c6d0a50ca146
#
_cell.length_a   1.000
_cell.length_b   1.000
_cell.length_c   1.000
_cell.angle_alpha   90.00
_cell.angle_beta   90.00
_cell.angle_gamma   90.00
#
_symmetry.space_group_name_H-M   'P 1'
#
loop_
_entity.id
_entity.type
_entity.pdbx_description
1 polymer ?
#
loop_
_entity_poly.entity_id
_entity_poly.type
_entity_poly.pdbx_seq_one_letter_code
_entity_poly.pdbx_strand_id
1 'polypeptide(L)'
;MGLQYGLVRHFEFGLAFSALLAGLTYTGLAVALWRRVGFRLLAEAFLALGIVFGTLAIPFALDGRWTSAAWALEGAGIVWVGLRQRQTLAWAFGLLVQAAAWIAFLVAMQELDTAGALHANIWLGCALLAAAALVMAYNFRRHGSHLHPEFMRSMSVLFLTAATVWLLGGIWSEILLRTDAATQLNLLTISALAVAALLAALARREQWH
;
A
#
# COMPACT_ATOMS: atom_id res chain seq x y z
N MET A 1 3.54 -25.93 -8.71
CA MET A 1 3.58 -25.16 -7.44
C MET A 1 3.50 -26.04 -6.18
N GLY A 2 2.84 -27.21 -6.17
CA GLY A 2 2.73 -28.05 -4.97
C GLY A 2 4.03 -28.65 -4.44
N LEU A 3 4.99 -28.99 -5.31
CA LEU A 3 6.29 -29.57 -4.91
C LEU A 3 7.22 -28.58 -4.21
N GLN A 4 7.25 -27.31 -4.67
CA GLN A 4 8.03 -26.26 -4.01
C GLN A 4 7.47 -25.91 -2.64
N TYR A 5 6.14 -25.87 -2.48
CA TYR A 5 5.50 -25.62 -1.20
C TYR A 5 5.85 -26.67 -0.14
N GLY A 6 5.94 -27.94 -0.54
CA GLY A 6 6.31 -29.04 0.36
C GLY A 6 7.77 -29.00 0.82
N LEU A 7 8.70 -28.56 -0.04
CA LEU A 7 10.13 -28.49 0.24
C LEU A 7 10.52 -27.30 1.16
N VAL A 8 9.75 -26.21 1.08
CA VAL A 8 10.10 -24.93 1.72
C VAL A 8 9.29 -24.67 3.00
N ARG A 9 8.29 -25.53 3.29
CA ARG A 9 7.37 -25.40 4.45
C ARG A 9 8.08 -25.38 5.82
N HIS A 10 9.32 -25.87 5.90
CA HIS A 10 10.10 -25.90 7.13
C HIS A 10 10.97 -24.66 7.38
N PHE A 11 11.04 -23.73 6.42
CA PHE A 11 11.77 -22.47 6.57
C PHE A 11 10.78 -21.30 6.61
N GLU A 12 10.78 -20.53 7.69
CA GLU A 12 9.84 -19.41 7.91
C GLU A 12 9.81 -18.39 6.75
N PHE A 13 10.93 -18.21 6.04
CA PHE A 13 11.04 -17.29 4.88
C PHE A 13 11.34 -17.99 3.56
N GLY A 14 11.18 -19.30 3.48
CA GLY A 14 11.61 -20.08 2.32
C GLY A 14 10.88 -19.70 1.02
N LEU A 15 9.59 -19.37 1.09
CA LEU A 15 8.81 -18.90 -0.07
C LEU A 15 9.26 -17.51 -0.53
N ALA A 16 9.58 -16.60 0.40
CA ALA A 16 10.07 -15.28 0.10
C ALA A 16 11.44 -15.33 -0.59
N PHE A 17 12.37 -16.15 -0.06
CA PHE A 17 13.68 -16.35 -0.67
C PHE A 17 13.59 -16.99 -2.06
N SER A 18 12.69 -17.96 -2.26
CA SER A 18 12.49 -18.58 -3.55
C SER A 18 11.92 -17.60 -4.58
N ALA A 19 10.96 -16.76 -4.18
CA ALA A 19 10.40 -15.72 -5.02
C ALA A 19 11.46 -14.64 -5.36
N LEU A 20 12.24 -14.20 -4.38
CA LEU A 20 13.32 -13.23 -4.58
C LEU A 20 14.39 -13.78 -5.54
N LEU A 21 14.80 -15.04 -5.35
CA LEU A 21 15.77 -15.70 -6.24
C LEU A 21 15.25 -15.82 -7.67
N ALA A 22 13.97 -16.20 -7.84
CA ALA A 22 13.32 -16.23 -9.14
C ALA A 22 13.27 -14.83 -9.77
N GLY A 23 12.89 -13.80 -9.00
CA GLY A 23 12.88 -12.41 -9.45
C GLY A 23 14.25 -11.94 -9.94
N LEU A 24 15.31 -12.18 -9.17
CA LEU A 24 16.68 -11.85 -9.56
C LEU A 24 17.14 -12.62 -10.80
N THR A 25 16.79 -13.91 -10.90
CA THR A 25 17.15 -14.74 -12.05
C THR A 25 16.50 -14.23 -13.33
N TYR A 26 15.19 -13.97 -13.32
CA TYR A 26 14.48 -13.43 -14.49
C TYR A 26 14.93 -12.03 -14.85
N THR A 27 15.19 -11.16 -13.88
CA THR A 27 15.76 -9.83 -14.13
C THR A 27 17.17 -9.94 -14.74
N GLY A 28 18.01 -10.83 -14.24
CA GLY A 28 19.33 -11.10 -14.80
C GLY A 28 19.28 -11.60 -16.24
N LEU A 29 18.36 -12.51 -16.55
CA LEU A 29 18.11 -12.99 -17.92
C LEU A 29 17.61 -11.86 -18.83
N ALA A 30 16.70 -11.01 -18.35
CA ALA A 30 16.21 -9.85 -19.08
C ALA A 30 17.38 -8.92 -19.46
N VAL A 31 18.24 -8.57 -18.52
CA VAL A 31 19.43 -7.71 -18.75
C VAL A 31 20.39 -8.35 -19.74
N ALA A 32 20.64 -9.66 -19.63
CA ALA A 32 21.53 -10.38 -20.53
C ALA A 32 21.00 -10.43 -21.98
N LEU A 33 19.69 -10.57 -22.15
CA LEU A 33 19.04 -10.63 -23.45
C LEU A 33 18.74 -9.26 -24.07
N TRP A 34 18.71 -8.18 -23.25
CA TRP A 34 18.35 -6.82 -23.68
C TRP A 34 19.21 -6.31 -24.84
N ARG A 35 20.49 -6.71 -24.88
CA ARG A 35 21.46 -6.29 -25.90
C ARG A 35 21.50 -7.20 -27.14
N ARG A 36 20.71 -8.29 -27.17
CA ARG A 36 20.71 -9.22 -28.31
C ARG A 36 19.61 -8.87 -29.28
N VAL A 37 19.99 -8.68 -30.53
CA VAL A 37 19.04 -8.40 -31.64
C VAL A 37 18.06 -9.57 -31.81
N GLY A 38 16.77 -9.29 -31.85
CA GLY A 38 15.70 -10.30 -32.01
C GLY A 38 15.11 -10.85 -30.72
N PHE A 39 15.73 -10.59 -29.54
CA PHE A 39 15.23 -11.13 -28.25
C PHE A 39 14.56 -10.08 -27.35
N ARG A 40 14.26 -8.89 -27.88
CA ARG A 40 13.72 -7.78 -27.10
C ARG A 40 12.39 -8.13 -26.41
N LEU A 41 11.45 -8.76 -27.12
CA LEU A 41 10.17 -9.18 -26.56
C LEU A 41 10.35 -10.19 -25.41
N LEU A 42 11.30 -11.11 -25.57
CA LEU A 42 11.63 -12.09 -24.54
C LEU A 42 12.28 -11.43 -23.31
N ALA A 43 13.14 -10.44 -23.53
CA ALA A 43 13.74 -9.66 -22.45
C ALA A 43 12.68 -8.87 -21.68
N GLU A 44 11.72 -8.25 -22.36
CA GLU A 44 10.59 -7.54 -21.74
C GLU A 44 9.70 -8.50 -20.93
N ALA A 45 9.42 -9.71 -21.46
CA ALA A 45 8.68 -10.74 -20.73
C ALA A 45 9.42 -11.23 -19.47
N PHE A 46 10.72 -11.45 -19.57
CA PHE A 46 11.52 -11.83 -18.39
C PHE A 46 11.64 -10.70 -17.37
N LEU A 47 11.72 -9.45 -17.81
CA LEU A 47 11.69 -8.32 -16.91
C LEU A 47 10.37 -8.23 -16.15
N ALA A 48 9.24 -8.40 -16.86
CA ALA A 48 7.92 -8.44 -16.24
C ALA A 48 7.80 -9.56 -15.20
N LEU A 49 8.27 -10.79 -15.54
CA LEU A 49 8.31 -11.90 -14.59
C LEU A 49 9.23 -11.62 -13.39
N GLY A 50 10.38 -11.01 -13.63
CA GLY A 50 11.31 -10.61 -12.57
C GLY A 50 10.69 -9.64 -11.59
N ILE A 51 9.97 -8.64 -12.09
CA ILE A 51 9.23 -7.68 -11.27
C ILE A 51 8.12 -8.39 -10.47
N VAL A 52 7.30 -9.24 -11.12
CA VAL A 52 6.22 -9.98 -10.45
C VAL A 52 6.76 -10.87 -9.33
N PHE A 53 7.82 -11.63 -9.55
CA PHE A 53 8.41 -12.47 -8.51
C PHE A 53 9.09 -11.64 -7.41
N GLY A 54 9.72 -10.52 -7.76
CA GLY A 54 10.29 -9.59 -6.80
C GLY A 54 9.23 -8.96 -5.89
N THR A 55 8.09 -8.56 -6.45
CA THR A 55 6.96 -8.02 -5.65
C THR A 55 6.27 -9.09 -4.81
N LEU A 56 6.17 -10.34 -5.32
CA LEU A 56 5.64 -11.48 -4.55
C LEU A 56 6.54 -11.91 -3.39
N ALA A 57 7.85 -11.61 -3.44
CA ALA A 57 8.74 -11.91 -2.33
C ALA A 57 8.36 -11.14 -1.06
N ILE A 58 7.83 -9.93 -1.21
CA ILE A 58 7.39 -9.06 -0.09
C ILE A 58 6.26 -9.70 0.72
N PRO A 59 5.11 -10.11 0.12
CA PRO A 59 4.04 -10.78 0.85
C PRO A 59 4.43 -12.13 1.46
N PHE A 60 5.40 -12.81 0.88
CA PHE A 60 5.91 -14.08 1.44
C PHE A 60 6.91 -13.88 2.60
N ALA A 61 7.51 -12.71 2.71
CA ALA A 61 8.45 -12.37 3.78
C ALA A 61 7.79 -11.67 4.96
N LEU A 62 6.67 -11.00 4.70
CA LEU A 62 6.01 -10.15 5.68
C LEU A 62 4.67 -10.73 6.10
N ASP A 63 4.27 -10.48 7.32
CA ASP A 63 2.90 -10.74 7.77
C ASP A 63 1.89 -10.01 6.89
N GLY A 64 0.66 -10.53 6.78
CA GLY A 64 -0.37 -9.99 5.89
C GLY A 64 -0.62 -8.49 6.00
N ARG A 65 -0.35 -7.89 7.15
CA ARG A 65 -0.45 -6.45 7.43
C ARG A 65 0.62 -5.63 6.72
N TRP A 66 1.86 -6.09 6.73
CA TRP A 66 2.97 -5.43 6.03
C TRP A 66 2.84 -5.57 4.53
N THR A 67 2.33 -6.72 4.09
CA THR A 67 1.99 -6.97 2.69
C THR A 67 0.96 -5.97 2.18
N SER A 68 -0.12 -5.76 2.93
CA SER A 68 -1.17 -4.81 2.55
C SER A 68 -0.67 -3.36 2.55
N ALA A 69 0.20 -2.99 3.51
CA ALA A 69 0.83 -1.67 3.52
C ALA A 69 1.76 -1.46 2.31
N ALA A 70 2.54 -2.48 1.92
CA ALA A 70 3.38 -2.44 0.73
C ALA A 70 2.53 -2.29 -0.55
N TRP A 71 1.45 -3.05 -0.69
CA TRP A 71 0.53 -2.92 -1.82
C TRP A 71 -0.13 -1.54 -1.89
N ALA A 72 -0.46 -0.93 -0.76
CA ALA A 72 -0.99 0.43 -0.74
C ALA A 72 0.00 1.45 -1.30
N LEU A 73 1.28 1.34 -0.94
CA LEU A 73 2.33 2.20 -1.47
C LEU A 73 2.58 1.95 -2.96
N GLU A 74 2.59 0.69 -3.40
CA GLU A 74 2.69 0.33 -4.82
C GLU A 74 1.50 0.88 -5.61
N GLY A 75 0.27 0.70 -5.12
CA GLY A 75 -0.94 1.25 -5.72
C GLY A 75 -0.86 2.77 -5.91
N ALA A 76 -0.39 3.48 -4.88
CA ALA A 76 -0.19 4.92 -4.95
C ALA A 76 0.88 5.32 -5.99
N GLY A 77 1.97 4.55 -6.09
CA GLY A 77 3.00 4.73 -7.10
C GLY A 77 2.48 4.50 -8.53
N ILE A 78 1.71 3.43 -8.74
CA ILE A 78 1.09 3.12 -10.04
C ILE A 78 0.11 4.22 -10.45
N VAL A 79 -0.72 4.71 -9.51
CA VAL A 79 -1.63 5.84 -9.79
C VAL A 79 -0.86 7.09 -10.16
N TRP A 80 0.22 7.40 -9.44
CA TRP A 80 1.07 8.55 -9.76
C TRP A 80 1.64 8.48 -11.18
N VAL A 81 2.23 7.35 -11.55
CA VAL A 81 2.78 7.13 -12.91
C VAL A 81 1.66 7.19 -13.95
N GLY A 82 0.53 6.51 -13.71
CA GLY A 82 -0.61 6.48 -14.62
C GLY A 82 -1.21 7.86 -14.89
N LEU A 83 -1.39 8.67 -13.85
CA LEU A 83 -1.87 10.05 -13.99
C LEU A 83 -0.88 10.94 -14.73
N ARG A 84 0.42 10.82 -14.42
CA ARG A 84 1.47 11.60 -15.07
C ARG A 84 1.64 11.26 -16.55
N GLN A 85 1.50 9.98 -16.89
CA GLN A 85 1.59 9.50 -18.28
C GLN A 85 0.25 9.56 -19.02
N ARG A 86 -0.85 10.01 -18.37
CA ARG A 86 -2.21 10.03 -18.91
C ARG A 86 -2.71 8.65 -19.37
N GLN A 87 -2.26 7.58 -18.70
CA GLN A 87 -2.62 6.21 -19.00
C GLN A 87 -3.78 5.75 -18.12
N THR A 88 -4.99 5.70 -18.68
CA THR A 88 -6.21 5.37 -17.94
C THR A 88 -6.15 3.97 -17.29
N LEU A 89 -5.67 2.97 -18.03
CA LEU A 89 -5.55 1.61 -17.50
C LEU A 89 -4.57 1.52 -16.31
N ALA A 90 -3.47 2.28 -16.36
CA ALA A 90 -2.47 2.25 -15.29
C ALA A 90 -3.02 2.82 -13.99
N TRP A 91 -3.60 4.03 -13.99
CA TRP A 91 -4.14 4.59 -12.75
C TRP A 91 -5.37 3.83 -12.25
N ALA A 92 -6.22 3.29 -13.15
CA ALA A 92 -7.35 2.46 -12.76
C ALA A 92 -6.87 1.15 -12.08
N PHE A 93 -5.82 0.50 -12.61
CA PHE A 93 -5.20 -0.65 -11.98
C PHE A 93 -4.63 -0.31 -10.60
N GLY A 94 -3.96 0.84 -10.47
CA GLY A 94 -3.47 1.32 -9.17
C GLY A 94 -4.59 1.51 -8.13
N LEU A 95 -5.78 1.97 -8.56
CA LEU A 95 -6.97 2.02 -7.69
C LEU A 95 -7.43 0.64 -7.22
N LEU A 96 -7.41 -0.36 -8.11
CA LEU A 96 -7.74 -1.74 -7.75
C LEU A 96 -6.75 -2.30 -6.73
N VAL A 97 -5.45 -2.08 -6.94
CA VAL A 97 -4.40 -2.50 -5.99
C VAL A 97 -4.61 -1.83 -4.63
N GLN A 98 -4.96 -0.55 -4.62
CA GLN A 98 -5.26 0.18 -3.38
C GLN A 98 -6.47 -0.38 -2.64
N ALA A 99 -7.56 -0.68 -3.35
CA ALA A 99 -8.74 -1.30 -2.76
C ALA A 99 -8.43 -2.69 -2.20
N ALA A 100 -7.67 -3.50 -2.95
CA ALA A 100 -7.21 -4.81 -2.49
C ALA A 100 -6.33 -4.71 -1.24
N ALA A 101 -5.44 -3.72 -1.17
CA ALA A 101 -4.60 -3.46 0.01
C ALA A 101 -5.45 -3.16 1.26
N TRP A 102 -6.48 -2.33 1.12
CA TRP A 102 -7.37 -2.01 2.25
C TRP A 102 -8.15 -3.24 2.73
N ILE A 103 -8.70 -4.02 1.79
CA ILE A 103 -9.43 -5.26 2.11
C ILE A 103 -8.48 -6.26 2.80
N ALA A 104 -7.30 -6.48 2.24
CA ALA A 104 -6.30 -7.39 2.80
C ALA A 104 -5.88 -6.97 4.21
N PHE A 105 -5.70 -5.67 4.47
CA PHE A 105 -5.38 -5.17 5.80
C PHE A 105 -6.51 -5.44 6.79
N LEU A 106 -7.77 -5.16 6.41
CA LEU A 106 -8.93 -5.40 7.26
C LEU A 106 -9.12 -6.89 7.57
N VAL A 107 -8.89 -7.78 6.59
CA VAL A 107 -8.95 -9.23 6.79
C VAL A 107 -7.84 -9.66 7.77
N ALA A 108 -6.61 -9.19 7.57
CA ALA A 108 -5.51 -9.50 8.47
C ALA A 108 -5.73 -8.99 9.91
N MET A 109 -6.51 -7.92 10.08
CA MET A 109 -6.90 -7.42 11.42
C MET A 109 -7.93 -8.33 12.10
N GLN A 110 -8.84 -8.96 11.35
CA GLN A 110 -9.84 -9.87 11.91
C GLN A 110 -9.25 -11.18 12.45
N GLU A 111 -8.09 -11.57 11.94
CA GLU A 111 -7.39 -12.79 12.37
C GLU A 111 -6.57 -12.59 13.66
N LEU A 112 -6.46 -11.36 14.17
CA LEU A 112 -5.72 -11.06 15.38
C LEU A 112 -6.58 -11.29 16.63
N ASP A 113 -6.07 -12.11 17.55
CA ASP A 113 -6.53 -12.12 18.93
C ASP A 113 -6.02 -10.89 19.72
N THR A 114 -6.53 -10.68 20.93
CA THR A 114 -6.13 -9.53 21.77
C THR A 114 -4.65 -9.54 22.11
N ALA A 115 -4.03 -10.70 22.30
CA ALA A 115 -2.61 -10.82 22.57
C ALA A 115 -1.75 -10.49 21.34
N GLY A 116 -2.15 -10.98 20.16
CA GLY A 116 -1.53 -10.64 18.90
C GLY A 116 -1.66 -9.16 18.56
N ALA A 117 -2.80 -8.54 18.85
CA ALA A 117 -3.05 -7.13 18.60
C ALA A 117 -2.08 -6.21 19.37
N LEU A 118 -1.75 -6.55 20.63
CA LEU A 118 -0.81 -5.78 21.46
C LEU A 118 0.62 -5.75 20.90
N HIS A 119 1.04 -6.81 20.19
CA HIS A 119 2.38 -6.92 19.59
C HIS A 119 2.43 -6.52 18.13
N ALA A 120 1.29 -6.25 17.54
CA ALA A 120 1.11 -6.15 16.10
C ALA A 120 1.52 -4.84 15.46
N ASN A 121 1.87 -3.78 16.21
CA ASN A 121 2.17 -2.44 15.68
C ASN A 121 1.13 -1.97 14.64
N ILE A 122 -0.16 -2.13 14.95
CA ILE A 122 -1.29 -1.83 14.06
C ILE A 122 -1.22 -0.39 13.56
N TRP A 123 -0.83 0.54 14.44
CA TRP A 123 -0.73 1.96 14.13
C TRP A 123 0.20 2.24 12.94
N LEU A 124 1.28 1.48 12.81
CA LEU A 124 2.25 1.68 11.73
C LEU A 124 1.69 1.24 10.37
N GLY A 125 0.98 0.10 10.33
CA GLY A 125 0.26 -0.32 9.13
C GLY A 125 -0.79 0.71 8.70
N CYS A 126 -1.59 1.19 9.64
CA CYS A 126 -2.56 2.26 9.40
C CYS A 126 -1.90 3.58 8.94
N ALA A 127 -0.74 3.94 9.51
CA ALA A 127 0.01 5.13 9.10
C ALA A 127 0.51 5.03 7.65
N LEU A 128 0.98 3.85 7.22
CA LEU A 128 1.40 3.61 5.83
C LEU A 128 0.22 3.66 4.86
N LEU A 129 -0.91 3.06 5.22
CA LEU A 129 -2.14 3.14 4.42
C LEU A 129 -2.64 4.58 4.30
N ALA A 130 -2.58 5.35 5.39
CA ALA A 130 -2.93 6.76 5.40
C ALA A 130 -1.98 7.59 4.53
N ALA A 131 -0.67 7.34 4.62
CA ALA A 131 0.33 8.01 3.78
C ALA A 131 0.10 7.73 2.29
N ALA A 132 -0.16 6.46 1.92
CA ALA A 132 -0.49 6.09 0.55
C ALA A 132 -1.75 6.82 0.06
N ALA A 133 -2.80 6.87 0.87
CA ALA A 133 -4.04 7.59 0.55
C ALA A 133 -3.82 9.11 0.41
N LEU A 134 -3.01 9.75 1.26
CA LEU A 134 -2.63 11.17 1.12
C LEU A 134 -1.88 11.43 -0.19
N VAL A 135 -0.93 10.57 -0.54
CA VAL A 135 -0.20 10.65 -1.81
C VAL A 135 -1.16 10.55 -2.99
N MET A 136 -2.15 9.65 -2.93
CA MET A 136 -3.17 9.54 -3.98
C MET A 136 -4.05 10.79 -4.07
N ALA A 137 -4.54 11.31 -2.94
CA ALA A 137 -5.32 12.55 -2.91
C ALA A 137 -4.55 13.72 -3.54
N TYR A 138 -3.27 13.85 -3.20
CA TYR A 138 -2.38 14.87 -3.77
C TYR A 138 -2.17 14.68 -5.28
N ASN A 139 -1.92 13.44 -5.73
CA ASN A 139 -1.67 13.13 -7.14
C ASN A 139 -2.89 13.39 -8.03
N PHE A 140 -4.10 13.03 -7.59
CA PHE A 140 -5.32 13.35 -8.33
C PHE A 140 -5.48 14.85 -8.51
N ARG A 141 -5.18 15.66 -7.51
CA ARG A 141 -5.23 17.13 -7.63
C ARG A 141 -4.16 17.68 -8.56
N ARG A 142 -2.92 17.22 -8.44
CA ARG A 142 -1.79 17.82 -9.15
C ARG A 142 -1.64 17.31 -10.59
N HIS A 143 -1.91 16.05 -10.83
CA HIS A 143 -1.67 15.39 -12.11
C HIS A 143 -2.95 14.96 -12.83
N GLY A 144 -4.10 15.08 -12.19
CA GLY A 144 -5.40 14.70 -12.75
C GLY A 144 -6.02 15.73 -13.71
N SER A 145 -5.33 16.79 -14.11
CA SER A 145 -5.87 17.90 -14.90
C SER A 145 -6.47 17.50 -16.26
N HIS A 146 -6.15 16.29 -16.75
CA HIS A 146 -6.73 15.71 -17.97
C HIS A 146 -8.03 14.93 -17.71
N LEU A 147 -8.40 14.72 -16.45
CA LEU A 147 -9.65 14.07 -16.04
C LEU A 147 -10.76 15.10 -15.86
N HIS A 148 -12.00 14.63 -15.84
CA HIS A 148 -13.13 15.49 -15.54
C HIS A 148 -12.98 16.13 -14.16
N PRO A 149 -13.18 17.45 -13.98
CA PRO A 149 -12.93 18.16 -12.71
C PRO A 149 -13.67 17.57 -11.51
N GLU A 150 -14.93 17.17 -11.69
CA GLU A 150 -15.73 16.55 -10.61
C GLU A 150 -15.17 15.21 -10.19
N PHE A 151 -14.75 14.39 -11.14
CA PHE A 151 -14.13 13.09 -10.84
C PHE A 151 -12.83 13.27 -10.08
N MET A 152 -11.98 14.17 -10.51
CA MET A 152 -10.71 14.50 -9.85
C MET A 152 -10.94 14.97 -8.41
N ARG A 153 -11.91 15.85 -8.21
CA ARG A 153 -12.29 16.35 -6.88
C ARG A 153 -12.82 15.22 -6.00
N SER A 154 -13.73 14.40 -6.53
CA SER A 154 -14.32 13.27 -5.79
C SER A 154 -13.26 12.26 -5.35
N MET A 155 -12.33 11.89 -6.24
CA MET A 155 -11.21 10.99 -5.91
C MET A 155 -10.30 11.60 -4.83
N SER A 156 -9.96 12.89 -4.97
CA SER A 156 -9.14 13.57 -3.98
C SER A 156 -9.80 13.61 -2.60
N VAL A 157 -11.09 13.90 -2.52
CA VAL A 157 -11.85 13.90 -1.26
C VAL A 157 -11.96 12.50 -0.69
N LEU A 158 -12.26 11.49 -1.51
CA LEU A 158 -12.34 10.09 -1.09
C LEU A 158 -11.04 9.62 -0.45
N PHE A 159 -9.89 9.87 -1.09
CA PHE A 159 -8.60 9.46 -0.55
C PHE A 159 -8.17 10.28 0.67
N LEU A 160 -8.55 11.55 0.75
CA LEU A 160 -8.33 12.35 1.95
C LEU A 160 -9.14 11.83 3.13
N THR A 161 -10.40 11.48 2.90
CA THR A 161 -11.26 10.86 3.92
C THR A 161 -10.71 9.50 4.35
N ALA A 162 -10.28 8.66 3.40
CA ALA A 162 -9.66 7.38 3.70
C ALA A 162 -8.38 7.55 4.54
N ALA A 163 -7.52 8.52 4.20
CA ALA A 163 -6.33 8.83 4.99
C ALA A 163 -6.67 9.21 6.43
N THR A 164 -7.71 10.01 6.61
CA THR A 164 -8.21 10.39 7.93
C THR A 164 -8.69 9.18 8.73
N VAL A 165 -9.47 8.32 8.09
CA VAL A 165 -9.99 7.09 8.72
C VAL A 165 -8.86 6.17 9.15
N TRP A 166 -7.85 5.94 8.28
CA TRP A 166 -6.69 5.12 8.61
C TRP A 166 -5.84 5.72 9.72
N LEU A 167 -5.59 7.04 9.70
CA LEU A 167 -4.83 7.71 10.77
C LEU A 167 -5.54 7.58 12.12
N LEU A 168 -6.83 7.92 12.17
CA LEU A 168 -7.62 7.81 13.39
C LEU A 168 -7.74 6.36 13.84
N GLY A 169 -8.00 5.42 12.92
CA GLY A 169 -8.07 3.99 13.21
C GLY A 169 -6.79 3.46 13.86
N GLY A 170 -5.63 3.84 13.34
CA GLY A 170 -4.33 3.46 13.91
C GLY A 170 -4.10 4.06 15.30
N ILE A 171 -4.38 5.35 15.49
CA ILE A 171 -4.23 6.03 16.79
C ILE A 171 -5.22 5.45 17.82
N TRP A 172 -6.48 5.28 17.42
CA TRP A 172 -7.53 4.80 18.31
C TRP A 172 -7.33 3.33 18.70
N SER A 173 -6.81 2.48 17.78
CA SER A 173 -6.48 1.10 18.13
C SER A 173 -5.41 1.04 19.24
N GLU A 174 -4.39 1.88 19.18
CA GLU A 174 -3.36 1.95 20.23
C GLU A 174 -3.91 2.50 21.56
N ILE A 175 -4.76 3.53 21.52
CA ILE A 175 -5.40 4.08 22.72
C ILE A 175 -6.27 3.02 23.38
N LEU A 176 -7.11 2.33 22.62
CA LEU A 176 -8.03 1.32 23.15
C LEU A 176 -7.31 0.08 23.69
N LEU A 177 -6.17 -0.30 23.10
CA LEU A 177 -5.40 -1.46 23.53
C LEU A 177 -4.49 -1.20 24.74
N ARG A 178 -4.03 0.06 24.93
CA ARG A 178 -2.93 0.34 25.88
C ARG A 178 -3.30 1.29 27.01
N THR A 179 -4.50 1.88 27.01
CA THR A 179 -4.89 2.89 27.99
C THR A 179 -6.10 2.47 28.82
N ASP A 180 -6.18 2.98 30.06
CA ASP A 180 -7.30 2.76 30.95
C ASP A 180 -8.55 3.54 30.52
N ALA A 181 -9.73 2.99 30.81
CA ALA A 181 -11.01 3.54 30.41
C ALA A 181 -11.22 5.02 30.85
N ALA A 182 -10.64 5.44 31.97
CA ALA A 182 -10.75 6.80 32.47
C ALA A 182 -10.05 7.84 31.57
N THR A 183 -8.95 7.46 30.89
CA THR A 183 -8.15 8.35 30.04
C THR A 183 -8.49 8.22 28.56
N GLN A 184 -9.11 7.11 28.16
CA GLN A 184 -9.42 6.81 26.76
C GLN A 184 -10.21 7.91 26.06
N LEU A 185 -11.32 8.38 26.68
CA LEU A 185 -12.19 9.39 26.08
C LEU A 185 -11.46 10.70 25.78
N ASN A 186 -10.61 11.14 26.70
CA ASN A 186 -9.83 12.36 26.53
C ASN A 186 -8.80 12.21 25.40
N LEU A 187 -8.10 11.07 25.34
CA LEU A 187 -7.10 10.79 24.29
C LEU A 187 -7.73 10.64 22.91
N LEU A 188 -8.88 9.98 22.81
CA LEU A 188 -9.65 9.88 21.56
C LEU A 188 -10.06 11.27 21.06
N THR A 189 -10.56 12.14 21.95
CA THR A 189 -10.99 13.49 21.60
C THR A 189 -9.79 14.34 21.16
N ILE A 190 -8.69 14.33 21.92
CA ILE A 190 -7.48 15.10 21.61
C ILE A 190 -6.88 14.64 20.28
N SER A 191 -6.82 13.32 20.03
CA SER A 191 -6.29 12.78 18.78
C SER A 191 -7.15 13.18 17.58
N ALA A 192 -8.48 13.14 17.70
CA ALA A 192 -9.39 13.60 16.65
C ALA A 192 -9.20 15.09 16.33
N LEU A 193 -9.08 15.94 17.35
CA LEU A 193 -8.79 17.36 17.19
C LEU A 193 -7.43 17.60 16.56
N ALA A 194 -6.39 16.86 16.96
CA ALA A 194 -5.06 16.97 16.38
C ALA A 194 -5.03 16.59 14.90
N VAL A 195 -5.69 15.50 14.52
CA VAL A 195 -5.82 15.09 13.09
C VAL A 195 -6.62 16.13 12.31
N ALA A 196 -7.72 16.64 12.85
CA ALA A 196 -8.51 17.70 12.21
C ALA A 196 -7.68 18.97 12.01
N ALA A 197 -6.90 19.39 13.01
CA ALA A 197 -6.01 20.55 12.91
C ALA A 197 -4.90 20.33 11.86
N LEU A 198 -4.30 19.14 11.81
CA LEU A 198 -3.31 18.76 10.80
C LEU A 198 -3.90 18.85 9.38
N LEU A 199 -5.08 18.28 9.17
CA LEU A 199 -5.75 18.31 7.87
C LEU A 199 -6.14 19.74 7.47
N ALA A 200 -6.61 20.55 8.42
CA ALA A 200 -6.90 21.98 8.19
C ALA A 200 -5.62 22.77 7.83
N ALA A 201 -4.50 22.48 8.47
CA ALA A 201 -3.22 23.08 8.14
C ALA A 201 -2.73 22.70 6.74
N LEU A 202 -2.84 21.41 6.39
CA LEU A 202 -2.53 20.91 5.04
C LEU A 202 -3.47 21.53 3.98
N ALA A 203 -4.76 21.63 4.27
CA ALA A 203 -5.74 22.26 3.39
C ALA A 203 -5.39 23.73 3.11
N ARG A 204 -5.00 24.48 4.14
CA ARG A 204 -4.57 25.89 3.98
C ARG A 204 -3.29 25.99 3.16
N ARG A 205 -2.29 25.13 3.43
CA ARG A 205 -1.00 25.14 2.73
C ARG A 205 -1.14 24.82 1.24
N GLU A 206 -2.00 23.90 0.91
CA GLU A 206 -2.20 23.44 -0.47
C GLU A 206 -3.37 24.17 -1.18
N GLN A 207 -3.95 25.19 -0.56
CA GLN A 207 -5.14 25.90 -1.09
C GLN A 207 -6.27 24.95 -1.48
N TRP A 208 -6.58 24.02 -0.58
CA TRP A 208 -7.68 23.05 -0.75
C TRP A 208 -9.03 23.73 -0.48
N HIS A 209 -9.48 24.58 -1.43
CA HIS A 209 -10.77 25.25 -1.38
C HIS A 209 -11.83 24.52 -2.17
#